data_ada87005cac7618c828decd41ee3de48
#
_entry.id   ada87005cac7618c828decd41ee3de48
#
_cell.length_a   1.000
_cell.length_b   1.000
_cell.length_c   1.000
_cell.angle_alpha   90.00
_cell.angle_beta   90.00
_cell.angle_gamma   90.00
#
_symmetry.space_group_name_H-M   'P 1'
#
loop_
_entity.id
_entity.type
_entity.pdbx_description
1 polymer ?
#
loop_
_entity_poly.entity_id
_entity_poly.type
_entity_poly.pdbx_seq_one_letter_code
_entity_poly.pdbx_strand_id
1 'polypeptide(L)'
;MTDIKICGLSTPETLDAAVDAGATHVGLVHFEPSPRHVSLEDAVKLRRRAPGDVKVVLLLVNADPMATAKAVQEVQPDVIQFHGREAPQWLAALRSKLPMEIWKAFGVRDAQQIANAYQFDQAADRMLYDAPAKKLPGGNGEGFDWSIVADHDHHLPWGLAGGLDPENVVEAMAATGAPLVDVSSGVESAPGVKDVDLIRRFCEA
;
A
#
# COMPACT_ATOMS: atom_id res chain seq x y z
N MET A 1 12.01 -11.26 -9.21
CA MET A 1 10.68 -11.70 -8.71
C MET A 1 9.97 -10.45 -8.26
N THR A 2 8.74 -10.24 -8.66
CA THR A 2 7.96 -9.05 -8.28
C THR A 2 7.46 -9.20 -6.86
N ASP A 3 7.57 -8.15 -6.04
CA ASP A 3 6.99 -8.13 -4.70
C ASP A 3 5.47 -8.03 -4.79
N ILE A 4 4.76 -8.70 -3.88
CA ILE A 4 3.29 -8.69 -3.81
C ILE A 4 2.86 -8.12 -2.47
N LYS A 5 2.00 -7.10 -2.51
CA LYS A 5 1.38 -6.52 -1.33
C LYS A 5 -0.14 -6.75 -1.36
N ILE A 6 -0.67 -7.32 -0.28
CA ILE A 6 -2.12 -7.42 -0.04
C ILE A 6 -2.50 -6.39 1.01
N CYS A 7 -3.27 -5.38 0.61
CA CYS A 7 -3.58 -4.21 1.43
C CYS A 7 -5.01 -4.27 2.02
N GLY A 8 -5.16 -3.82 3.27
CA GLY A 8 -6.46 -3.76 3.94
C GLY A 8 -6.90 -5.09 4.56
N LEU A 9 -5.95 -5.88 5.03
CA LEU A 9 -6.21 -7.07 5.83
C LEU A 9 -6.68 -6.66 7.22
N SER A 10 -7.74 -7.29 7.72
CA SER A 10 -8.36 -6.95 9.00
C SER A 10 -8.63 -8.15 9.91
N THR A 11 -8.40 -9.37 9.42
CA THR A 11 -8.63 -10.60 10.18
C THR A 11 -7.41 -11.52 10.14
N PRO A 12 -7.21 -12.38 11.16
CA PRO A 12 -6.16 -13.40 11.15
C PRO A 12 -6.24 -14.34 9.95
N GLU A 13 -7.45 -14.74 9.56
CA GLU A 13 -7.70 -15.65 8.44
C GLU A 13 -7.20 -15.09 7.12
N THR A 14 -7.53 -13.83 6.82
CA THR A 14 -7.13 -13.20 5.57
C THR A 14 -5.64 -12.84 5.53
N LEU A 15 -5.03 -12.56 6.70
CA LEU A 15 -3.59 -12.39 6.82
C LEU A 15 -2.85 -13.70 6.55
N ASP A 16 -3.29 -14.81 7.18
CA ASP A 16 -2.70 -16.12 6.92
C ASP A 16 -2.79 -16.51 5.45
N ALA A 17 -3.97 -16.30 4.84
CA ALA A 17 -4.17 -16.59 3.43
C ALA A 17 -3.22 -15.80 2.52
N ALA A 18 -2.96 -14.53 2.81
CA ALA A 18 -2.01 -13.72 2.06
C ALA A 18 -0.57 -14.22 2.24
N VAL A 19 -0.18 -14.58 3.46
CA VAL A 19 1.15 -15.14 3.77
C VAL A 19 1.34 -16.49 3.07
N ASP A 20 0.38 -17.40 3.21
CA ASP A 20 0.44 -18.75 2.63
C ASP A 20 0.47 -18.71 1.10
N ALA A 21 -0.16 -17.69 0.49
CA ALA A 21 -0.14 -17.47 -0.96
C ALA A 21 1.15 -16.78 -1.46
N GLY A 22 2.09 -16.42 -0.59
CA GLY A 22 3.38 -15.85 -0.96
C GLY A 22 3.44 -14.33 -1.04
N ALA A 23 2.51 -13.61 -0.41
CA ALA A 23 2.61 -12.17 -0.28
C ALA A 23 3.89 -11.77 0.48
N THR A 24 4.66 -10.84 -0.07
CA THR A 24 5.88 -10.31 0.56
C THR A 24 5.58 -9.18 1.54
N HIS A 25 4.41 -8.54 1.36
CA HIS A 25 3.94 -7.42 2.18
C HIS A 25 2.46 -7.56 2.52
N VAL A 26 2.10 -7.24 3.76
CA VAL A 26 0.71 -7.21 4.24
C VAL A 26 0.37 -5.82 4.76
N GLY A 27 -0.72 -5.24 4.29
CA GLY A 27 -1.12 -3.87 4.60
C GLY A 27 -2.27 -3.82 5.61
N LEU A 28 -2.07 -3.08 6.70
CA LEU A 28 -3.06 -2.80 7.74
C LEU A 28 -3.47 -1.33 7.63
N VAL A 29 -4.77 -1.04 7.48
CA VAL A 29 -5.27 0.32 7.29
C VAL A 29 -5.75 0.90 8.62
N HIS A 30 -5.00 1.85 9.17
CA HIS A 30 -5.44 2.60 10.35
C HIS A 30 -5.98 3.99 9.93
N PHE A 31 -7.22 4.00 9.45
CA PHE A 31 -7.95 5.19 9.01
C PHE A 31 -9.46 4.96 9.17
N GLU A 32 -10.07 5.53 10.21
CA GLU A 32 -11.47 5.27 10.61
C GLU A 32 -12.51 5.39 9.49
N PRO A 33 -12.40 6.36 8.54
CA PRO A 33 -13.35 6.44 7.44
C PRO A 33 -13.27 5.28 6.43
N SER A 34 -12.21 4.47 6.46
CA SER A 34 -12.04 3.35 5.55
C SER A 34 -12.86 2.13 6.00
N PRO A 35 -13.55 1.41 5.08
CA PRO A 35 -14.19 0.13 5.42
C PRO A 35 -13.18 -0.96 5.79
N ARG A 36 -11.89 -0.71 5.56
CA ARG A 36 -10.75 -1.62 5.88
C ARG A 36 -10.05 -1.23 7.17
N HIS A 37 -10.65 -0.30 7.93
CA HIS A 37 -10.04 0.20 9.17
C HIS A 37 -9.80 -0.92 10.17
N VAL A 38 -8.60 -0.90 10.77
CA VAL A 38 -8.27 -1.69 11.96
C VAL A 38 -7.86 -0.77 13.10
N SER A 39 -8.29 -1.09 14.31
CA SER A 39 -7.80 -0.40 15.52
C SER A 39 -6.30 -0.63 15.71
N LEU A 40 -5.61 0.21 16.49
CA LEU A 40 -4.21 -0.06 16.82
C LEU A 40 -4.06 -1.39 17.58
N GLU A 41 -5.01 -1.71 18.46
CA GLU A 41 -5.02 -2.99 19.20
C GLU A 41 -5.06 -4.19 18.24
N ASP A 42 -5.94 -4.17 17.24
CA ASP A 42 -6.04 -5.26 16.26
C ASP A 42 -4.85 -5.27 15.30
N ALA A 43 -4.33 -4.10 14.91
CA ALA A 43 -3.10 -3.99 14.13
C ALA A 43 -1.91 -4.65 14.86
N VAL A 44 -1.79 -4.46 16.19
CA VAL A 44 -0.76 -5.12 17.02
C VAL A 44 -0.93 -6.64 16.99
N LYS A 45 -2.16 -7.17 17.11
CA LYS A 45 -2.43 -8.61 17.04
C LYS A 45 -2.01 -9.18 15.68
N LEU A 46 -2.40 -8.50 14.59
CA LEU A 46 -2.06 -8.90 13.23
C LEU A 46 -0.54 -8.81 12.97
N ARG A 47 0.11 -7.74 13.46
CA ARG A 47 1.58 -7.59 13.36
C ARG A 47 2.33 -8.75 14.02
N ARG A 48 1.88 -9.18 15.21
CA ARG A 48 2.48 -10.30 15.93
C ARG A 48 2.26 -11.65 15.25
N ARG A 49 1.21 -11.76 14.45
CA ARG A 49 0.88 -12.98 13.70
C ARG A 49 1.68 -13.11 12.42
N ALA A 50 2.01 -12.00 11.78
CA ALA A 50 2.80 -12.00 10.54
C ALA A 50 4.20 -12.60 10.79
N PRO A 51 4.67 -13.55 9.94
CA PRO A 51 6.02 -14.11 10.05
C PRO A 51 7.08 -13.04 9.75
N GLY A 52 8.31 -13.25 10.23
CA GLY A 52 9.37 -12.24 10.18
C GLY A 52 9.95 -11.97 8.78
N ASP A 53 9.65 -12.79 7.80
CA ASP A 53 10.02 -12.64 6.39
C ASP A 53 8.97 -11.88 5.56
N VAL A 54 7.78 -11.62 6.12
CA VAL A 54 6.73 -10.80 5.52
C VAL A 54 6.70 -9.43 6.17
N LYS A 55 6.83 -8.38 5.37
CA LYS A 55 6.80 -6.99 5.88
C LYS A 55 5.39 -6.54 6.18
N VAL A 56 5.19 -5.98 7.36
CA VAL A 56 3.91 -5.36 7.77
C VAL A 56 3.95 -3.86 7.48
N VAL A 57 3.03 -3.44 6.62
CA VAL A 57 2.83 -2.05 6.20
C VAL A 57 1.65 -1.45 6.96
N LEU A 58 1.88 -0.42 7.78
CA LEU A 58 0.82 0.34 8.42
C LEU A 58 0.46 1.55 7.58
N LEU A 59 -0.76 1.58 7.06
CA LEU A 59 -1.27 2.69 6.23
C LEU A 59 -1.96 3.74 7.11
N LEU A 60 -1.51 4.98 6.97
CA LEU A 60 -2.04 6.16 7.62
C LEU A 60 -2.50 7.20 6.58
N VAL A 61 -3.53 7.98 6.91
CA VAL A 61 -4.06 9.05 6.05
C VAL A 61 -4.17 10.33 6.86
N ASN A 62 -3.38 11.35 6.50
CA ASN A 62 -3.36 12.66 7.15
C ASN A 62 -3.23 12.60 8.68
N ALA A 63 -2.56 11.57 9.20
CA ALA A 63 -2.33 11.45 10.61
C ALA A 63 -1.39 12.56 11.10
N ASP A 64 -1.73 13.18 12.24
CA ASP A 64 -0.86 14.16 12.87
C ASP A 64 0.40 13.50 13.48
N PRO A 65 1.42 14.29 13.90
CA PRO A 65 2.64 13.76 14.48
C PRO A 65 2.43 12.88 15.72
N MET A 66 1.48 13.23 16.58
CA MET A 66 1.22 12.48 17.80
C MET A 66 0.54 11.13 17.50
N ALA A 67 -0.45 11.14 16.61
CA ALA A 67 -1.13 9.93 16.14
C ALA A 67 -0.15 9.01 15.41
N THR A 68 0.71 9.55 14.55
CA THR A 68 1.75 8.79 13.85
C THR A 68 2.73 8.16 14.84
N ALA A 69 3.24 8.92 15.81
CA ALA A 69 4.18 8.41 16.81
C ALA A 69 3.57 7.29 17.66
N LYS A 70 2.31 7.45 18.09
CA LYS A 70 1.56 6.44 18.82
C LYS A 70 1.39 5.16 17.99
N ALA A 71 0.96 5.28 16.75
CA ALA A 71 0.76 4.14 15.87
C ALA A 71 2.07 3.36 15.63
N VAL A 72 3.17 4.07 15.40
CA VAL A 72 4.52 3.47 15.26
C VAL A 72 4.95 2.75 16.53
N GLN A 73 4.80 3.39 17.67
CA GLN A 73 5.23 2.83 18.97
C GLN A 73 4.44 1.56 19.33
N GLU A 74 3.13 1.54 19.08
CA GLU A 74 2.28 0.42 19.44
C GLU A 74 2.41 -0.74 18.45
N VAL A 75 2.34 -0.47 17.14
CA VAL A 75 2.28 -1.51 16.10
C VAL A 75 3.68 -2.01 15.72
N GLN A 76 4.70 -1.15 15.75
CA GLN A 76 6.07 -1.46 15.30
C GLN A 76 6.08 -2.07 13.89
N PRO A 77 5.51 -1.38 12.88
CA PRO A 77 5.47 -1.87 11.51
C PRO A 77 6.87 -1.86 10.88
N ASP A 78 7.08 -2.62 9.82
CA ASP A 78 8.30 -2.58 9.02
C ASP A 78 8.27 -1.37 8.05
N VAL A 79 7.08 -0.94 7.68
CA VAL A 79 6.83 0.17 6.73
C VAL A 79 5.67 1.03 7.23
N ILE A 80 5.78 2.35 7.11
CA ILE A 80 4.65 3.27 7.22
C ILE A 80 4.31 3.78 5.82
N GLN A 81 3.09 3.53 5.38
CA GLN A 81 2.57 4.05 4.12
C GLN A 81 1.66 5.25 4.37
N PHE A 82 2.02 6.40 3.83
CA PHE A 82 1.20 7.60 3.86
C PHE A 82 0.37 7.72 2.58
N HIS A 83 -0.96 7.78 2.75
CA HIS A 83 -1.91 7.77 1.63
C HIS A 83 -2.83 9.00 1.61
N GLY A 84 -2.42 10.09 2.24
CA GLY A 84 -3.15 11.35 2.28
C GLY A 84 -2.42 12.48 1.53
N ARG A 85 -2.55 13.69 2.08
CA ARG A 85 -1.94 14.92 1.55
C ARG A 85 -0.73 15.35 2.39
N GLU A 86 0.00 14.38 2.90
CA GLU A 86 1.18 14.63 3.73
C GLU A 86 2.24 15.40 2.93
N ALA A 87 2.76 16.48 3.53
CA ALA A 87 3.79 17.30 2.91
C ALA A 87 5.14 16.57 2.84
N PRO A 88 5.93 16.73 1.76
CA PRO A 88 7.26 16.12 1.64
C PRO A 88 8.19 16.44 2.81
N GLN A 89 8.17 17.69 3.29
CA GLN A 89 9.00 18.13 4.44
C GLN A 89 8.67 17.35 5.73
N TRP A 90 7.40 17.04 5.92
CA TRP A 90 6.94 16.23 7.04
C TRP A 90 7.46 14.79 6.94
N LEU A 91 7.33 14.17 5.78
CA LEU A 91 7.82 12.80 5.55
C LEU A 91 9.35 12.73 5.66
N ALA A 92 10.08 13.70 5.11
CA ALA A 92 11.53 13.78 5.25
C ALA A 92 11.98 13.88 6.71
N ALA A 93 11.26 14.66 7.53
CA ALA A 93 11.52 14.75 8.96
C ALA A 93 11.26 13.44 9.70
N LEU A 94 10.23 12.68 9.31
CA LEU A 94 9.96 11.33 9.84
C LEU A 94 11.06 10.35 9.43
N ARG A 95 11.38 10.31 8.14
CA ARG A 95 12.41 9.42 7.57
C ARG A 95 13.76 9.56 8.28
N SER A 96 14.12 10.77 8.69
CA SER A 96 15.37 11.01 9.42
C SER A 96 15.37 10.51 10.87
N LYS A 97 14.21 10.17 11.44
CA LYS A 97 14.05 9.83 12.87
C LYS A 97 13.57 8.41 13.12
N LEU A 98 12.95 7.80 12.14
CA LEU A 98 12.33 6.48 12.28
C LEU A 98 13.17 5.41 11.57
N PRO A 99 13.31 4.21 12.16
CA PRO A 99 14.13 3.14 11.60
C PRO A 99 13.40 2.33 10.50
N MET A 100 12.08 2.54 10.30
CA MET A 100 11.28 1.84 9.31
C MET A 100 11.22 2.62 7.99
N GLU A 101 10.88 1.90 6.91
CA GLU A 101 10.68 2.53 5.60
C GLU A 101 9.47 3.46 5.59
N ILE A 102 9.60 4.57 4.90
CA ILE A 102 8.51 5.52 4.65
C ILE A 102 8.08 5.39 3.18
N TRP A 103 6.85 4.94 2.97
CA TRP A 103 6.25 4.86 1.63
C TRP A 103 5.23 5.95 1.43
N LYS A 104 5.17 6.48 0.20
CA LYS A 104 4.15 7.45 -0.20
C LYS A 104 3.26 6.89 -1.31
N ALA A 105 1.98 6.71 -1.03
CA ALA A 105 0.97 6.44 -2.04
C ALA A 105 0.58 7.76 -2.74
N PHE A 106 0.57 7.73 -4.07
CA PHE A 106 0.41 8.90 -4.92
C PHE A 106 -0.58 8.59 -6.05
N GLY A 107 -1.71 9.32 -6.08
CA GLY A 107 -2.72 9.15 -7.12
C GLY A 107 -2.25 9.74 -8.45
N VAL A 108 -2.38 8.98 -9.53
CA VAL A 108 -1.91 9.35 -10.88
C VAL A 108 -3.08 9.40 -11.84
N ARG A 109 -3.26 10.53 -12.54
CA ARG A 109 -4.25 10.72 -13.63
C ARG A 109 -3.58 10.86 -14.98
N ASP A 110 -2.45 11.56 -15.01
CA ASP A 110 -1.77 11.96 -16.22
C ASP A 110 -0.26 12.13 -16.00
N ALA A 111 0.48 12.27 -17.08
CA ALA A 111 1.93 12.40 -17.05
C ALA A 111 2.41 13.66 -16.31
N GLN A 112 1.64 14.74 -16.27
CA GLN A 112 2.01 15.93 -15.53
C GLN A 112 1.86 15.71 -14.02
N GLN A 113 0.83 14.98 -13.61
CA GLN A 113 0.61 14.70 -12.20
C GLN A 113 1.67 13.74 -11.63
N ILE A 114 2.06 12.70 -12.38
CA ILE A 114 3.10 11.77 -11.92
C ILE A 114 4.45 12.46 -11.72
N ALA A 115 4.79 13.46 -12.53
CA ALA A 115 6.01 14.27 -12.36
C ALA A 115 6.06 15.00 -10.99
N ASN A 116 4.91 15.28 -10.37
CA ASN A 116 4.88 15.85 -9.02
C ASN A 116 5.36 14.85 -7.94
N ALA A 117 5.52 13.56 -8.28
CA ALA A 117 6.08 12.57 -7.35
C ALA A 117 7.54 12.87 -6.98
N TYR A 118 8.30 13.56 -7.84
CA TYR A 118 9.70 13.95 -7.58
C TYR A 118 9.88 14.80 -6.32
N GLN A 119 8.84 15.52 -5.86
CA GLN A 119 8.90 16.24 -4.60
C GLN A 119 9.15 15.34 -3.37
N PHE A 120 8.94 14.03 -3.51
CA PHE A 120 9.13 13.03 -2.45
C PHE A 120 10.47 12.30 -2.51
N ASP A 121 11.35 12.60 -3.45
CA ASP A 121 12.65 11.90 -3.64
C ASP A 121 13.52 11.87 -2.38
N GLN A 122 13.46 12.92 -1.57
CA GLN A 122 14.19 13.01 -0.30
C GLN A 122 13.30 12.69 0.92
N ALA A 123 12.03 12.37 0.70
CA ALA A 123 11.01 12.26 1.73
C ALA A 123 10.46 10.85 1.92
N ALA A 124 10.58 9.99 0.91
CA ALA A 124 10.12 8.61 0.94
C ALA A 124 11.23 7.64 0.55
N ASP A 125 11.05 6.36 0.89
CA ASP A 125 11.90 5.25 0.47
C ASP A 125 11.30 4.50 -0.71
N ARG A 126 9.98 4.61 -0.91
CA ARG A 126 9.25 4.03 -2.05
C ARG A 126 8.02 4.84 -2.39
N MET A 127 7.71 4.93 -3.66
CA MET A 127 6.44 5.45 -4.18
C MET A 127 5.48 4.31 -4.51
N LEU A 128 4.19 4.46 -4.16
CA LEU A 128 3.11 3.61 -4.67
C LEU A 128 2.23 4.46 -5.58
N TYR A 129 2.21 4.13 -6.87
CA TYR A 129 1.36 4.81 -7.84
C TYR A 129 -0.01 4.14 -7.86
N ASP A 130 -1.03 4.88 -7.48
CA ASP A 130 -2.41 4.42 -7.32
C ASP A 130 -3.34 5.16 -8.30
N ALA A 131 -4.50 4.59 -8.55
CA ALA A 131 -5.57 5.29 -9.24
C ALA A 131 -5.98 6.56 -8.46
N PRO A 132 -6.47 7.61 -9.14
CA PRO A 132 -6.87 8.83 -8.47
C PRO A 132 -7.94 8.58 -7.42
N ALA A 133 -7.77 9.17 -6.24
CA ALA A 133 -8.77 9.09 -5.18
C ALA A 133 -10.10 9.74 -5.60
N LYS A 134 -11.23 9.06 -5.35
CA LYS A 134 -12.57 9.63 -5.48
C LYS A 134 -13.01 10.29 -4.17
N LYS A 135 -13.74 9.54 -3.33
CA LYS A 135 -14.20 10.03 -2.01
C LYS A 135 -13.21 9.70 -0.91
N LEU A 136 -12.56 8.54 -1.00
CA LEU A 136 -11.56 8.07 -0.04
C LEU A 136 -10.28 7.66 -0.80
N PRO A 137 -9.09 7.77 -0.18
CA PRO A 137 -7.84 7.27 -0.75
C PRO A 137 -7.85 5.75 -0.89
N GLY A 138 -7.45 5.25 -2.07
CA GLY A 138 -7.24 3.83 -2.37
C GLY A 138 -8.52 2.97 -2.43
N GLY A 139 -8.38 1.78 -3.01
CA GLY A 139 -9.43 0.75 -3.02
C GLY A 139 -10.70 1.12 -3.78
N ASN A 140 -10.61 1.97 -4.80
CA ASN A 140 -11.76 2.40 -5.61
C ASN A 140 -12.17 1.39 -6.69
N GLY A 141 -11.36 0.35 -6.95
CA GLY A 141 -11.59 -0.67 -7.96
C GLY A 141 -11.47 -0.20 -9.41
N GLU A 142 -10.96 1.02 -9.64
CA GLU A 142 -10.73 1.56 -10.98
C GLU A 142 -9.23 1.58 -11.28
N GLY A 143 -8.89 1.16 -12.51
CA GLY A 143 -7.57 1.30 -13.06
C GLY A 143 -7.33 2.71 -13.64
N PHE A 144 -6.11 2.95 -14.07
CA PHE A 144 -5.69 4.11 -14.84
C PHE A 144 -4.80 3.65 -16.01
N ASP A 145 -4.44 4.55 -16.90
CA ASP A 145 -3.55 4.25 -18.01
C ASP A 145 -2.13 3.92 -17.49
N TRP A 146 -1.76 2.66 -17.52
CA TRP A 146 -0.47 2.18 -17.01
C TRP A 146 0.73 2.69 -17.81
N SER A 147 0.54 3.15 -19.07
CA SER A 147 1.62 3.74 -19.87
C SER A 147 2.24 4.96 -19.18
N ILE A 148 1.43 5.70 -18.42
CA ILE A 148 1.88 6.87 -17.65
C ILE A 148 2.95 6.48 -16.63
N VAL A 149 2.80 5.32 -16.01
CA VAL A 149 3.78 4.81 -15.01
C VAL A 149 4.95 4.11 -15.71
N ALA A 150 4.67 3.36 -16.79
CA ALA A 150 5.71 2.67 -17.55
C ALA A 150 6.74 3.63 -18.16
N ASP A 151 6.29 4.79 -18.64
CA ASP A 151 7.11 5.80 -19.29
C ASP A 151 7.78 6.79 -18.30
N HIS A 152 7.46 6.69 -17.00
CA HIS A 152 7.98 7.59 -15.97
C HIS A 152 9.42 7.23 -15.58
N ASP A 153 10.27 8.26 -15.42
CA ASP A 153 11.63 8.09 -14.86
C ASP A 153 11.55 7.98 -13.33
N HIS A 154 11.65 6.76 -12.82
CA HIS A 154 11.51 6.47 -11.40
C HIS A 154 12.81 6.71 -10.64
N HIS A 155 12.88 7.79 -9.84
CA HIS A 155 14.02 8.11 -9.00
C HIS A 155 14.08 7.26 -7.72
N LEU A 156 12.94 6.78 -7.24
CA LEU A 156 12.82 5.92 -6.05
C LEU A 156 12.34 4.52 -6.44
N PRO A 157 12.60 3.51 -5.61
CA PRO A 157 11.85 2.27 -5.65
C PRO A 157 10.35 2.56 -5.71
N TRP A 158 9.60 1.77 -6.50
CA TRP A 158 8.19 2.05 -6.69
C TRP A 158 7.35 0.78 -6.74
N GLY A 159 6.03 0.94 -6.71
CA GLY A 159 5.07 -0.12 -6.88
C GLY A 159 3.81 0.39 -7.57
N LEU A 160 3.12 -0.52 -8.24
CA LEU A 160 1.86 -0.27 -8.94
C LEU A 160 0.69 -0.66 -8.04
N ALA A 161 -0.27 0.24 -7.92
CA ALA A 161 -1.54 0.04 -7.25
C ALA A 161 -2.69 0.55 -8.14
N GLY A 162 -3.92 0.47 -7.64
CA GLY A 162 -5.10 1.03 -8.33
C GLY A 162 -5.70 0.11 -9.37
N GLY A 163 -6.85 -0.47 -9.04
CA GLY A 163 -7.65 -1.29 -9.93
C GLY A 163 -7.06 -2.66 -10.29
N LEU A 164 -6.00 -3.09 -9.61
CA LEU A 164 -5.44 -4.42 -9.81
C LEU A 164 -6.35 -5.50 -9.24
N ASP A 165 -6.41 -6.62 -9.92
CA ASP A 165 -7.15 -7.83 -9.57
C ASP A 165 -6.47 -9.08 -10.17
N PRO A 166 -6.93 -10.32 -9.86
CA PRO A 166 -6.33 -11.54 -10.40
C PRO A 166 -6.40 -11.66 -11.93
N GLU A 167 -7.34 -10.98 -12.58
CA GLU A 167 -7.55 -11.05 -14.02
C GLU A 167 -6.61 -10.12 -14.81
N ASN A 168 -6.13 -9.03 -14.18
CA ASN A 168 -5.35 -7.99 -14.88
C ASN A 168 -3.92 -7.83 -14.40
N VAL A 169 -3.52 -8.40 -13.25
CA VAL A 169 -2.21 -8.16 -12.64
C VAL A 169 -1.03 -8.60 -13.53
N VAL A 170 -1.17 -9.70 -14.26
CA VAL A 170 -0.13 -10.19 -15.19
C VAL A 170 0.08 -9.20 -16.33
N GLU A 171 -1.01 -8.69 -16.91
CA GLU A 171 -0.94 -7.67 -17.97
C GLU A 171 -0.33 -6.37 -17.43
N ALA A 172 -0.74 -5.95 -16.24
CA ALA A 172 -0.22 -4.76 -15.57
C ALA A 172 1.30 -4.85 -15.32
N MET A 173 1.78 -6.00 -14.82
CA MET A 173 3.22 -6.25 -14.63
C MET A 173 3.98 -6.26 -15.96
N ALA A 174 3.43 -6.89 -16.99
CA ALA A 174 4.07 -6.94 -18.30
C ALA A 174 4.14 -5.55 -18.96
N ALA A 175 3.09 -4.74 -18.81
CA ALA A 175 3.02 -3.40 -19.39
C ALA A 175 3.94 -2.39 -18.67
N THR A 176 4.14 -2.52 -17.35
CA THR A 176 4.83 -1.51 -16.56
C THR A 176 6.20 -1.92 -16.08
N GLY A 177 6.50 -3.21 -16.01
CA GLY A 177 7.71 -3.71 -15.35
C GLY A 177 7.71 -3.47 -13.83
N ALA A 178 6.55 -3.29 -13.20
CA ALA A 178 6.43 -2.93 -11.80
C ALA A 178 7.18 -3.90 -10.88
N PRO A 179 8.11 -3.42 -10.04
CA PRO A 179 8.86 -4.28 -9.12
C PRO A 179 8.04 -4.70 -7.89
N LEU A 180 6.91 -4.04 -7.65
CA LEU A 180 5.93 -4.37 -6.62
C LEU A 180 4.52 -4.09 -7.14
N VAL A 181 3.57 -5.00 -6.87
CA VAL A 181 2.14 -4.81 -7.12
C VAL A 181 1.38 -4.80 -5.80
N ASP A 182 0.45 -3.84 -5.66
CA ASP A 182 -0.36 -3.64 -4.45
C ASP A 182 -1.86 -3.75 -4.78
N VAL A 183 -2.53 -4.70 -4.18
CA VAL A 183 -3.96 -4.91 -4.37
C VAL A 183 -4.73 -4.71 -3.07
N SER A 184 -5.91 -4.10 -3.19
CA SER A 184 -6.86 -3.99 -2.08
C SER A 184 -8.25 -4.45 -2.49
N SER A 185 -9.03 -3.63 -3.17
CA SER A 185 -10.43 -3.97 -3.53
C SER A 185 -10.55 -5.12 -4.53
N GLY A 186 -9.55 -5.34 -5.39
CA GLY A 186 -9.57 -6.43 -6.38
C GLY A 186 -9.52 -7.84 -5.79
N VAL A 187 -9.30 -7.96 -4.47
CA VAL A 187 -9.37 -9.23 -3.73
C VAL A 187 -10.42 -9.18 -2.62
N GLU A 188 -11.53 -8.46 -2.87
CA GLU A 188 -12.65 -8.30 -1.94
C GLU A 188 -13.96 -8.82 -2.56
N SER A 189 -14.78 -9.50 -1.74
CA SER A 189 -16.15 -9.89 -2.10
C SER A 189 -17.16 -8.75 -1.85
N ALA A 190 -16.83 -7.84 -0.92
CA ALA A 190 -17.57 -6.61 -0.64
C ALA A 190 -16.59 -5.58 -0.02
N PRO A 191 -16.89 -4.27 -0.03
CA PRO A 191 -16.00 -3.26 0.53
C PRO A 191 -15.54 -3.59 1.95
N GLY A 192 -14.22 -3.80 2.13
CA GLY A 192 -13.60 -4.18 3.40
C GLY A 192 -13.66 -5.68 3.75
N VAL A 193 -14.28 -6.51 2.92
CA VAL A 193 -14.38 -7.96 3.13
C VAL A 193 -13.48 -8.69 2.14
N LYS A 194 -12.30 -9.11 2.60
CA LYS A 194 -11.34 -9.86 1.78
C LYS A 194 -11.85 -11.26 1.45
N ASP A 195 -11.59 -11.70 0.24
CA ASP A 195 -11.88 -13.05 -0.27
C ASP A 195 -10.57 -13.84 -0.35
N VAL A 196 -10.50 -14.95 0.38
CA VAL A 196 -9.29 -15.79 0.47
C VAL A 196 -8.92 -16.41 -0.88
N ASP A 197 -9.89 -16.78 -1.69
CA ASP A 197 -9.63 -17.39 -2.99
C ASP A 197 -9.15 -16.35 -4.00
N LEU A 198 -9.67 -15.11 -3.94
CA LEU A 198 -9.16 -14.01 -4.76
C LEU A 198 -7.74 -13.61 -4.34
N ILE A 199 -7.41 -13.62 -3.04
CA ILE A 199 -6.04 -13.39 -2.55
C ILE A 199 -5.08 -14.43 -3.16
N ARG A 200 -5.43 -15.72 -3.07
CA ARG A 200 -4.60 -16.80 -3.64
C ARG A 200 -4.41 -16.63 -5.15
N ARG A 201 -5.49 -16.42 -5.88
CA ARG A 201 -5.45 -16.23 -7.34
C ARG A 201 -4.58 -15.03 -7.74
N PHE A 202 -4.61 -13.95 -6.97
CA PHE A 202 -3.77 -12.77 -7.24
C PHE A 202 -2.29 -13.08 -7.02
N CYS A 203 -1.94 -13.81 -5.97
CA CYS A 203 -0.54 -14.16 -5.66
C CYS A 203 0.03 -15.25 -6.59
N GLU A 204 -0.82 -16.11 -7.14
CA GLU A 204 -0.43 -17.21 -8.04
C GLU A 204 -0.37 -16.79 -9.51
N ALA A 205 -0.87 -15.60 -9.85
CA ALA A 205 -0.86 -15.08 -11.23
C ALA A 205 0.54 -14.64 -11.63
#